data_0e13921ead75a916e2b9a6e6e04e3e35
#
_entry.id   0e13921ead75a916e2b9a6e6e04e3e35
#
_cell.length_a   1.000
_cell.length_b   1.000
_cell.length_c   1.000
_cell.angle_alpha   90.00
_cell.angle_beta   90.00
_cell.angle_gamma   90.00
#
_symmetry.space_group_name_H-M   'P 1'
#
loop_
_entity.id
_entity.type
_entity.pdbx_description
1 polymer ?
#
loop_
_entity_poly.entity_id
_entity_poly.type
_entity_poly.pdbx_seq_one_letter_code
_entity_poly.pdbx_strand_id
1 'polypeptide(L)'
;VKYAVLGATGLLGHHAARAIRAAGHDLVLIHRPSSQIQRLAYLEPECRVAEMLDHAGLERALRGLDGVIFSAGYYPSRPRRWQEEVASALGQTNPFYAACLQARVPRILYVGSAYAMPRHPQGLPGHEGLFYDSLPSGKSSYVLCKWALDEQAREQARNGLPVVIGIPGMVLGELDIGPTTGRVITAIGNGEMTHYVAGQRNVIDAAEAGRGLLMALERGRIGERYLLTGHNLEMADLTRRIAELLGQPAPQPMSMAMARALATLGRLRYRVSGQLPLLDETAIEVMAGGQFLDGRKAREELGFFSTTALDDTLLRAIDWFPDNGYFNA
;
A
#
# COMPACT_ATOMS: atom_id res chain seq x y z
N VAL A 1 12.31 -9.07 21.15
CA VAL A 1 11.13 -9.58 20.41
C VAL A 1 11.52 -9.77 18.96
N LYS A 2 11.09 -10.89 18.34
CA LYS A 2 11.47 -11.25 16.98
C LYS A 2 10.30 -11.06 16.02
N TYR A 3 10.37 -10.05 15.18
CA TYR A 3 9.32 -9.76 14.19
C TYR A 3 9.78 -10.03 12.75
N ALA A 4 8.86 -10.54 11.94
CA ALA A 4 9.12 -10.72 10.52
C ALA A 4 8.38 -9.71 9.65
N VAL A 5 8.98 -9.43 8.47
CA VAL A 5 8.31 -8.72 7.38
C VAL A 5 8.32 -9.62 6.14
N LEU A 6 7.14 -9.88 5.61
CA LEU A 6 6.95 -10.53 4.33
C LEU A 6 6.56 -9.45 3.31
N GLY A 7 7.41 -9.26 2.27
CA GLY A 7 7.28 -8.17 1.30
C GLY A 7 8.16 -6.95 1.61
N ALA A 8 9.27 -7.13 2.33
CA ALA A 8 10.20 -6.05 2.72
C ALA A 8 10.91 -5.35 1.54
N THR A 9 10.89 -5.91 0.34
CA THR A 9 11.45 -5.27 -0.86
C THR A 9 10.57 -4.16 -1.44
N GLY A 10 9.32 -4.06 -1.02
CA GLY A 10 8.41 -2.96 -1.38
C GLY A 10 8.51 -1.78 -0.40
N LEU A 11 7.99 -0.61 -0.80
CA LEU A 11 8.04 0.64 -0.02
C LEU A 11 7.62 0.46 1.45
N LEU A 12 6.39 0.03 1.68
CA LEU A 12 5.85 -0.15 3.05
C LEU A 12 6.58 -1.21 3.86
N GLY A 13 6.91 -2.36 3.22
CA GLY A 13 7.63 -3.43 3.90
C GLY A 13 9.06 -3.03 4.29
N HIS A 14 9.74 -2.23 3.47
CA HIS A 14 11.06 -1.70 3.79
C HIS A 14 11.02 -0.79 5.01
N HIS A 15 10.09 0.17 5.02
CA HIS A 15 9.93 1.08 6.16
C HIS A 15 9.44 0.38 7.44
N ALA A 16 8.60 -0.66 7.31
CA ALA A 16 8.24 -1.50 8.45
C ALA A 16 9.46 -2.25 9.02
N ALA A 17 10.33 -2.78 8.15
CA ALA A 17 11.59 -3.42 8.58
C ALA A 17 12.53 -2.43 9.29
N ARG A 18 12.66 -1.20 8.77
CA ARG A 18 13.40 -0.11 9.44
C ARG A 18 12.80 0.21 10.82
N ALA A 19 11.48 0.30 10.93
CA ALA A 19 10.80 0.59 12.19
C ALA A 19 11.04 -0.51 13.23
N ILE A 20 11.01 -1.78 12.84
CA ILE A 20 11.32 -2.93 13.71
C ILE A 20 12.73 -2.81 14.26
N ARG A 21 13.72 -2.55 13.41
CA ARG A 21 15.13 -2.40 13.85
C ARG A 21 15.34 -1.17 14.72
N ALA A 22 14.73 -0.04 14.36
CA ALA A 22 14.83 1.21 15.13
C ALA A 22 14.20 1.08 16.55
N ALA A 23 13.20 0.21 16.70
CA ALA A 23 12.61 -0.12 18.00
C ALA A 23 13.45 -1.14 18.82
N GLY A 24 14.60 -1.59 18.33
CA GLY A 24 15.47 -2.53 19.01
C GLY A 24 15.02 -3.99 18.95
N HIS A 25 14.16 -4.34 18.01
CA HIS A 25 13.70 -5.72 17.84
C HIS A 25 14.55 -6.50 16.83
N ASP A 26 14.54 -7.83 16.97
CA ASP A 26 15.12 -8.74 15.99
C ASP A 26 14.26 -8.74 14.73
N LEU A 27 14.89 -8.49 13.58
CA LEU A 27 14.24 -8.44 12.28
C LEU A 27 14.47 -9.73 11.51
N VAL A 28 13.38 -10.33 11.05
CA VAL A 28 13.39 -11.43 10.09
C VAL A 28 12.79 -10.96 8.77
N LEU A 29 13.46 -11.22 7.65
CA LEU A 29 12.90 -11.04 6.32
C LEU A 29 12.47 -12.39 5.76
N ILE A 30 11.16 -12.54 5.48
CA ILE A 30 10.66 -13.69 4.73
C ILE A 30 10.53 -13.27 3.27
N HIS A 31 11.30 -13.93 2.38
CA HIS A 31 11.41 -13.50 1.00
C HIS A 31 11.49 -14.68 0.03
N ARG A 32 11.12 -14.43 -1.24
CA ARG A 32 11.30 -15.40 -2.32
C ARG A 32 12.77 -15.50 -2.72
N PRO A 33 13.23 -16.62 -3.31
CA PRO A 33 14.60 -16.75 -3.82
C PRO A 33 14.99 -15.63 -4.81
N SER A 34 14.04 -15.16 -5.61
CA SER A 34 14.24 -14.10 -6.61
C SER A 34 14.22 -12.67 -6.05
N SER A 35 13.97 -12.48 -4.75
CA SER A 35 13.88 -11.15 -4.15
C SER A 35 15.25 -10.49 -3.99
N GLN A 36 15.36 -9.22 -4.38
CA GLN A 36 16.57 -8.42 -4.23
C GLN A 36 16.68 -7.83 -2.84
N ILE A 37 17.14 -8.64 -1.87
CA ILE A 37 17.23 -8.26 -0.45
C ILE A 37 18.49 -7.49 -0.08
N GLN A 38 19.47 -7.36 -0.99
CA GLN A 38 20.76 -6.69 -0.74
C GLN A 38 20.57 -5.24 -0.26
N ARG A 39 19.50 -4.58 -0.73
CA ARG A 39 19.16 -3.21 -0.30
C ARG A 39 18.72 -3.11 1.17
N LEU A 40 18.43 -4.23 1.81
CA LEU A 40 18.03 -4.33 3.22
C LEU A 40 19.17 -4.85 4.12
N ALA A 41 20.35 -5.14 3.53
CA ALA A 41 21.49 -5.73 4.29
C ALA A 41 21.97 -4.82 5.43
N TYR A 42 21.85 -3.49 5.28
CA TYR A 42 22.21 -2.52 6.32
C TYR A 42 21.37 -2.62 7.61
N LEU A 43 20.21 -3.32 7.53
CA LEU A 43 19.37 -3.61 8.70
C LEU A 43 19.80 -4.88 9.43
N GLU A 44 20.80 -5.60 8.92
CA GLU A 44 21.31 -6.86 9.50
C GLU A 44 20.19 -7.85 9.86
N PRO A 45 19.30 -8.19 8.91
CA PRO A 45 18.19 -9.08 9.20
C PRO A 45 18.59 -10.54 9.20
N GLU A 46 17.89 -11.37 9.96
CA GLU A 46 17.80 -12.80 9.70
C GLU A 46 16.97 -13.02 8.42
N CYS A 47 17.48 -13.76 7.44
CA CYS A 47 16.78 -14.02 6.19
C CYS A 47 16.25 -15.45 6.15
N ARG A 48 14.96 -15.59 5.82
CA ARG A 48 14.28 -16.88 5.63
C ARG A 48 13.64 -16.93 4.26
N VAL A 49 13.97 -17.98 3.50
CA VAL A 49 13.43 -18.16 2.14
C VAL A 49 12.13 -18.93 2.20
N ALA A 50 11.07 -18.39 1.60
CA ALA A 50 9.81 -19.08 1.40
C ALA A 50 9.08 -18.51 0.17
N GLU A 51 8.49 -19.39 -0.62
CA GLU A 51 7.56 -19.01 -1.69
C GLU A 51 6.14 -18.88 -1.15
N MET A 52 5.35 -17.96 -1.72
CA MET A 52 4.01 -17.64 -1.22
C MET A 52 3.04 -18.83 -1.29
N LEU A 53 3.23 -19.71 -2.26
CA LEU A 53 2.41 -20.91 -2.43
C LEU A 53 3.00 -22.16 -1.77
N ASP A 54 4.20 -22.07 -1.20
CA ASP A 54 4.82 -23.15 -0.43
C ASP A 54 4.41 -23.05 1.05
N HIS A 55 3.28 -23.67 1.37
CA HIS A 55 2.75 -23.69 2.73
C HIS A 55 3.77 -24.21 3.76
N ALA A 56 4.45 -25.32 3.48
CA ALA A 56 5.44 -25.91 4.40
C ALA A 56 6.68 -25.00 4.57
N GLY A 57 7.13 -24.35 3.49
CA GLY A 57 8.20 -23.35 3.54
C GLY A 57 7.80 -22.12 4.36
N LEU A 58 6.58 -21.62 4.17
CA LEU A 58 6.04 -20.52 4.98
C LEU A 58 5.94 -20.90 6.46
N GLU A 59 5.42 -22.08 6.78
CA GLU A 59 5.34 -22.55 8.16
C GLU A 59 6.72 -22.60 8.82
N ARG A 60 7.73 -23.18 8.15
CA ARG A 60 9.11 -23.19 8.67
C ARG A 60 9.65 -21.78 8.87
N ALA A 61 9.39 -20.90 7.91
CA ALA A 61 9.87 -19.51 7.98
C ALA A 61 9.19 -18.68 9.08
N LEU A 62 7.97 -19.03 9.48
CA LEU A 62 7.19 -18.34 10.52
C LEU A 62 7.43 -18.86 11.94
N ARG A 63 8.06 -20.03 12.11
CA ARG A 63 8.30 -20.60 13.44
C ARG A 63 9.18 -19.72 14.32
N GLY A 64 8.79 -19.62 15.60
CA GLY A 64 9.54 -18.88 16.62
C GLY A 64 9.54 -17.36 16.44
N LEU A 65 8.56 -16.83 15.72
CA LEU A 65 8.32 -15.39 15.62
C LEU A 65 7.32 -14.95 16.67
N ASP A 66 7.50 -13.73 17.18
CA ASP A 66 6.54 -13.04 18.06
C ASP A 66 5.46 -12.29 17.26
N GLY A 67 5.72 -12.03 15.98
CA GLY A 67 4.74 -11.44 15.07
C GLY A 67 5.26 -11.30 13.64
N VAL A 68 4.33 -11.06 12.71
CA VAL A 68 4.64 -10.87 11.30
C VAL A 68 3.84 -9.72 10.68
N ILE A 69 4.51 -8.87 9.91
CA ILE A 69 3.89 -7.86 9.05
C ILE A 69 3.80 -8.44 7.63
N PHE A 70 2.59 -8.62 7.15
CA PHE A 70 2.31 -9.07 5.80
C PHE A 70 2.06 -7.89 4.87
N SER A 71 3.12 -7.47 4.17
CA SER A 71 3.13 -6.36 3.21
C SER A 71 3.26 -6.81 1.75
N ALA A 72 3.23 -8.11 1.48
CA ALA A 72 3.29 -8.66 0.13
C ALA A 72 1.91 -8.64 -0.54
N GLY A 73 1.45 -7.43 -0.87
CA GLY A 73 0.13 -7.23 -1.46
C GLY A 73 0.02 -7.76 -2.90
N TYR A 74 -1.14 -8.35 -3.22
CA TYR A 74 -1.48 -8.69 -4.59
C TYR A 74 -1.81 -7.41 -5.39
N TYR A 75 -1.28 -7.34 -6.62
CA TYR A 75 -1.59 -6.27 -7.57
C TYR A 75 -1.92 -6.88 -8.94
N PRO A 76 -3.12 -6.63 -9.49
CA PRO A 76 -3.47 -7.07 -10.83
C PRO A 76 -2.49 -6.48 -11.86
N SER A 77 -1.71 -7.32 -12.52
CA SER A 77 -0.66 -6.90 -13.46
C SER A 77 -1.05 -7.12 -14.92
N ARG A 78 -2.16 -7.80 -15.17
CA ARG A 78 -2.67 -8.11 -16.53
C ARG A 78 -4.18 -7.97 -16.59
N PRO A 79 -4.75 -7.62 -17.75
CA PRO A 79 -6.21 -7.59 -17.92
C PRO A 79 -6.79 -8.99 -17.83
N ARG A 80 -7.48 -9.31 -16.76
CA ARG A 80 -8.24 -10.54 -16.53
C ARG A 80 -9.64 -10.21 -16.03
N ARG A 81 -10.51 -11.19 -16.00
CA ARG A 81 -11.82 -11.06 -15.34
C ARG A 81 -11.59 -10.81 -13.84
N TRP A 82 -12.38 -9.92 -13.25
CA TRP A 82 -12.21 -9.57 -11.84
C TRP A 82 -12.32 -10.79 -10.91
N GLN A 83 -13.18 -11.78 -11.26
CA GLN A 83 -13.32 -13.03 -10.48
C GLN A 83 -12.00 -13.82 -10.44
N GLU A 84 -11.29 -13.88 -11.55
CA GLU A 84 -9.98 -14.56 -11.65
C GLU A 84 -8.91 -13.84 -10.85
N GLU A 85 -8.94 -12.50 -10.88
CA GLU A 85 -8.02 -11.65 -10.11
C GLU A 85 -8.26 -11.79 -8.61
N VAL A 86 -9.52 -11.75 -8.16
CA VAL A 86 -9.89 -11.97 -6.75
C VAL A 86 -9.52 -13.38 -6.30
N ALA A 87 -9.82 -14.41 -7.10
CA ALA A 87 -9.45 -15.79 -6.79
C ALA A 87 -7.92 -15.94 -6.69
N SER A 88 -7.16 -15.29 -7.58
CA SER A 88 -5.69 -15.29 -7.53
C SER A 88 -5.16 -14.59 -6.28
N ALA A 89 -5.75 -13.45 -5.92
CA ALA A 89 -5.37 -12.69 -4.72
C ALA A 89 -5.58 -13.53 -3.44
N LEU A 90 -6.76 -14.10 -3.28
CA LEU A 90 -7.10 -14.95 -2.13
C LEU A 90 -6.27 -16.25 -2.12
N GLY A 91 -6.05 -16.86 -3.29
CA GLY A 91 -5.22 -18.06 -3.43
C GLY A 91 -3.76 -17.87 -3.02
N GLN A 92 -3.22 -16.65 -3.19
CA GLN A 92 -1.87 -16.33 -2.73
C GLN A 92 -1.78 -16.09 -1.22
N THR A 93 -2.84 -15.61 -0.57
CA THR A 93 -2.82 -15.29 0.86
C THR A 93 -3.27 -16.45 1.75
N ASN A 94 -4.10 -17.37 1.24
CA ASN A 94 -4.56 -18.56 1.99
C ASN A 94 -3.41 -19.38 2.60
N PRO A 95 -2.34 -19.75 1.85
CA PRO A 95 -1.23 -20.51 2.42
C PRO A 95 -0.51 -19.76 3.56
N PHE A 96 -0.42 -18.45 3.48
CA PHE A 96 0.17 -17.62 4.53
C PHE A 96 -0.62 -17.71 5.84
N TYR A 97 -1.94 -17.52 5.80
CA TYR A 97 -2.77 -17.63 7.01
C TYR A 97 -2.76 -19.03 7.59
N ALA A 98 -2.84 -20.07 6.75
CA ALA A 98 -2.74 -21.46 7.19
C ALA A 98 -1.38 -21.75 7.86
N ALA A 99 -0.28 -21.24 7.29
CA ALA A 99 1.05 -21.37 7.86
C ALA A 99 1.19 -20.59 9.19
N CYS A 100 0.61 -19.39 9.31
CA CYS A 100 0.57 -18.65 10.56
C CYS A 100 -0.14 -19.43 11.68
N LEU A 101 -1.25 -20.08 11.35
CA LEU A 101 -2.00 -20.92 12.30
C LEU A 101 -1.14 -22.09 12.79
N GLN A 102 -0.48 -22.82 11.87
CA GLN A 102 0.35 -23.98 12.22
C GLN A 102 1.62 -23.59 12.97
N ALA A 103 2.25 -22.49 12.58
CA ALA A 103 3.41 -21.93 13.27
C ALA A 103 3.06 -21.26 14.61
N ARG A 104 1.75 -21.10 14.92
CA ARG A 104 1.23 -20.43 16.12
C ARG A 104 1.79 -19.02 16.28
N VAL A 105 1.82 -18.24 15.20
CA VAL A 105 2.30 -16.84 15.24
C VAL A 105 1.39 -16.01 16.15
N PRO A 106 1.93 -15.38 17.22
CA PRO A 106 1.10 -14.70 18.22
C PRO A 106 0.43 -13.41 17.73
N ARG A 107 1.02 -12.75 16.73
CA ARG A 107 0.54 -11.45 16.18
C ARG A 107 0.75 -11.40 14.68
N ILE A 108 -0.29 -11.04 13.95
CA ILE A 108 -0.26 -10.91 12.48
C ILE A 108 -0.79 -9.53 12.13
N LEU A 109 0.01 -8.74 11.42
CA LEU A 109 -0.46 -7.50 10.83
C LEU A 109 -0.62 -7.68 9.32
N TYR A 110 -1.83 -7.55 8.83
CA TYR A 110 -2.12 -7.44 7.41
C TYR A 110 -2.09 -5.96 6.98
N VAL A 111 -1.30 -5.65 5.95
CA VAL A 111 -1.27 -4.30 5.37
C VAL A 111 -2.43 -4.15 4.39
N GLY A 112 -3.47 -3.50 4.82
CA GLY A 112 -4.69 -3.24 4.08
C GLY A 112 -4.60 -2.04 3.13
N SER A 113 -5.75 -1.61 2.63
CA SER A 113 -5.87 -0.48 1.71
C SER A 113 -7.16 0.31 1.97
N ALA A 114 -7.09 1.64 1.92
CA ALA A 114 -8.27 2.49 2.02
C ALA A 114 -9.27 2.26 0.87
N TYR A 115 -8.85 1.67 -0.25
CA TYR A 115 -9.75 1.28 -1.34
C TYR A 115 -10.64 0.07 -1.01
N ALA A 116 -10.33 -0.67 0.07
CA ALA A 116 -11.20 -1.72 0.59
C ALA A 116 -12.42 -1.19 1.36
N MET A 117 -12.50 0.13 1.56
CA MET A 117 -13.54 0.80 2.32
C MET A 117 -14.42 1.67 1.41
N PRO A 118 -15.74 1.74 1.63
CA PRO A 118 -16.57 2.73 0.95
C PRO A 118 -16.23 4.16 1.41
N ARG A 119 -16.60 5.13 0.61
CA ARG A 119 -16.59 6.53 1.05
C ARG A 119 -17.66 6.76 2.10
N HIS A 120 -17.40 7.72 2.99
CA HIS A 120 -18.41 8.16 3.93
C HIS A 120 -19.62 8.74 3.18
N PRO A 121 -20.86 8.28 3.45
CA PRO A 121 -22.04 8.66 2.66
C PRO A 121 -22.36 10.16 2.72
N GLN A 122 -21.94 10.84 3.78
CA GLN A 122 -22.10 12.29 3.97
C GLN A 122 -20.89 13.11 3.51
N GLY A 123 -19.90 12.50 2.84
CA GLY A 123 -18.69 13.19 2.39
C GLY A 123 -17.71 13.56 3.50
N LEU A 124 -17.88 13.04 4.71
CA LEU A 124 -16.94 13.20 5.81
C LEU A 124 -15.70 12.31 5.57
N PRO A 125 -14.59 12.54 6.31
CA PRO A 125 -13.44 11.64 6.26
C PRO A 125 -13.82 10.18 6.57
N GLY A 126 -13.26 9.24 5.78
CA GLY A 126 -13.46 7.81 6.01
C GLY A 126 -12.87 7.36 7.34
N HIS A 127 -13.52 6.41 7.99
CA HIS A 127 -13.09 5.82 9.25
C HIS A 127 -13.22 4.30 9.23
N GLU A 128 -12.61 3.61 10.17
CA GLU A 128 -12.48 2.15 10.21
C GLU A 128 -13.81 1.39 10.26
N GLY A 129 -14.88 2.03 10.71
CA GLY A 129 -16.23 1.47 10.77
C GLY A 129 -16.99 1.46 9.45
N LEU A 130 -16.40 1.95 8.35
CA LEU A 130 -17.03 1.92 7.04
C LEU A 130 -16.77 0.58 6.35
N PHE A 131 -17.82 -0.13 6.03
CA PHE A 131 -17.79 -1.41 5.32
C PHE A 131 -18.72 -1.38 4.12
N TYR A 132 -18.38 -2.16 3.10
CA TYR A 132 -19.35 -2.50 2.05
C TYR A 132 -20.27 -3.59 2.58
N ASP A 133 -21.59 -3.41 2.44
CA ASP A 133 -22.61 -4.39 2.89
C ASP A 133 -22.59 -5.66 2.03
N SER A 134 -22.05 -5.57 0.82
CA SER A 134 -21.94 -6.66 -0.14
C SER A 134 -20.80 -6.41 -1.11
N LEU A 135 -20.60 -7.32 -2.08
CA LEU A 135 -19.62 -7.16 -3.15
C LEU A 135 -19.76 -5.78 -3.83
N PRO A 136 -18.73 -4.93 -3.82
CA PRO A 136 -18.77 -3.61 -4.42
C PRO A 136 -19.05 -3.68 -5.92
N SER A 137 -20.16 -3.11 -6.39
CA SER A 137 -20.54 -3.08 -7.80
C SER A 137 -19.84 -1.95 -8.56
N GLY A 138 -19.53 -2.16 -9.86
CA GLY A 138 -18.97 -1.12 -10.73
C GLY A 138 -17.54 -0.71 -10.36
N LYS A 139 -16.80 -1.56 -9.63
CA LYS A 139 -15.43 -1.34 -9.22
C LYS A 139 -14.43 -2.09 -10.10
N SER A 140 -13.20 -1.55 -10.22
CA SER A 140 -12.11 -2.23 -10.91
C SER A 140 -11.67 -3.50 -10.19
N SER A 141 -11.00 -4.41 -10.91
CA SER A 141 -10.41 -5.61 -10.32
C SER A 141 -9.47 -5.28 -9.16
N TYR A 142 -8.77 -4.16 -9.22
CA TYR A 142 -7.89 -3.70 -8.15
C TYR A 142 -8.66 -3.44 -6.84
N VAL A 143 -9.72 -2.65 -6.90
CA VAL A 143 -10.55 -2.34 -5.73
C VAL A 143 -11.23 -3.60 -5.19
N LEU A 144 -11.72 -4.47 -6.07
CA LEU A 144 -12.33 -5.74 -5.68
C LEU A 144 -11.33 -6.70 -5.02
N CYS A 145 -10.09 -6.75 -5.48
CA CYS A 145 -9.02 -7.52 -4.81
C CYS A 145 -8.70 -6.93 -3.42
N LYS A 146 -8.60 -5.61 -3.28
CA LYS A 146 -8.36 -4.98 -1.97
C LYS A 146 -9.49 -5.23 -0.99
N TRP A 147 -10.73 -5.14 -1.46
CA TRP A 147 -11.91 -5.49 -0.66
C TRP A 147 -11.89 -6.96 -0.22
N ALA A 148 -11.70 -7.89 -1.15
CA ALA A 148 -11.71 -9.33 -0.86
C ALA A 148 -10.60 -9.74 0.12
N LEU A 149 -9.41 -9.16 0.00
CA LEU A 149 -8.29 -9.41 0.92
C LEU A 149 -8.54 -8.83 2.32
N ASP A 150 -9.22 -7.69 2.42
CA ASP A 150 -9.62 -7.11 3.70
C ASP A 150 -10.70 -7.98 4.38
N GLU A 151 -11.71 -8.42 3.63
CA GLU A 151 -12.72 -9.35 4.15
C GLU A 151 -12.10 -10.67 4.60
N GLN A 152 -11.13 -11.22 3.83
CA GLN A 152 -10.39 -12.42 4.23
C GLN A 152 -9.63 -12.19 5.54
N ALA A 153 -8.91 -11.08 5.69
CA ALA A 153 -8.16 -10.80 6.91
C ALA A 153 -9.09 -10.72 8.14
N ARG A 154 -10.26 -10.11 7.98
CA ARG A 154 -11.29 -10.02 9.02
C ARG A 154 -11.93 -11.38 9.33
N GLU A 155 -12.14 -12.20 8.30
CA GLU A 155 -12.64 -13.56 8.48
C GLU A 155 -11.63 -14.42 9.23
N GLN A 156 -10.34 -14.33 8.89
CA GLN A 156 -9.30 -15.04 9.63
C GLN A 156 -9.25 -14.64 11.10
N ALA A 157 -9.44 -13.35 11.40
CA ALA A 157 -9.53 -12.89 12.79
C ALA A 157 -10.76 -13.46 13.51
N ARG A 158 -11.93 -13.49 12.86
CA ARG A 158 -13.15 -14.11 13.41
C ARG A 158 -12.97 -15.62 13.67
N ASN A 159 -12.15 -16.28 12.87
CA ASN A 159 -11.81 -17.69 13.00
C ASN A 159 -10.67 -17.95 14.01
N GLY A 160 -10.25 -16.94 14.77
CA GLY A 160 -9.31 -17.09 15.89
C GLY A 160 -7.84 -16.81 15.57
N LEU A 161 -7.49 -16.43 14.33
CA LEU A 161 -6.13 -15.95 14.05
C LEU A 161 -5.93 -14.54 14.62
N PRO A 162 -4.76 -14.24 15.20
CA PRO A 162 -4.48 -12.94 15.84
C PRO A 162 -4.15 -11.84 14.80
N VAL A 163 -5.08 -11.59 13.87
CA VAL A 163 -4.90 -10.64 12.77
C VAL A 163 -5.36 -9.23 13.18
N VAL A 164 -4.50 -8.25 12.94
CA VAL A 164 -4.78 -6.80 12.98
C VAL A 164 -4.59 -6.26 11.56
N ILE A 165 -5.36 -5.24 11.19
CA ILE A 165 -5.31 -4.65 9.85
C ILE A 165 -4.81 -3.22 9.94
N GLY A 166 -3.63 -2.93 9.38
CA GLY A 166 -3.08 -1.59 9.26
C GLY A 166 -3.35 -1.01 7.87
N ILE A 167 -4.01 0.13 7.80
CA ILE A 167 -4.41 0.76 6.54
C ILE A 167 -3.74 2.13 6.43
N PRO A 168 -2.58 2.24 5.77
CA PRO A 168 -1.95 3.53 5.53
C PRO A 168 -2.71 4.34 4.46
N GLY A 169 -2.61 5.65 4.54
CA GLY A 169 -2.98 6.55 3.46
C GLY A 169 -2.15 6.34 2.20
N MET A 170 -2.10 7.32 1.30
CA MET A 170 -1.17 7.34 0.17
C MET A 170 0.24 7.56 0.69
N VAL A 171 1.06 6.53 0.62
CA VAL A 171 2.42 6.57 1.18
C VAL A 171 3.38 7.20 0.18
N LEU A 172 4.07 8.25 0.61
CA LEU A 172 5.14 8.89 -0.16
C LEU A 172 6.43 8.93 0.68
N GLY A 173 7.57 8.86 0.02
CA GLY A 173 8.88 8.92 0.66
C GLY A 173 9.97 8.28 -0.16
N GLU A 174 11.13 8.15 0.44
CA GLU A 174 12.30 7.45 -0.11
C GLU A 174 12.05 5.94 -0.24
N LEU A 175 12.88 5.26 -1.02
CA LEU A 175 12.88 3.79 -1.20
C LEU A 175 11.66 3.23 -1.97
N ASP A 176 10.93 4.05 -2.72
CA ASP A 176 9.85 3.60 -3.62
C ASP A 176 10.45 3.03 -4.93
N ILE A 177 10.96 1.82 -4.83
CA ILE A 177 11.63 1.10 -5.93
C ILE A 177 10.59 0.60 -6.92
N GLY A 178 10.71 1.01 -8.20
CA GLY A 178 9.67 0.77 -9.21
C GLY A 178 8.40 1.56 -8.85
N PRO A 179 8.46 2.91 -8.90
CA PRO A 179 7.54 3.81 -8.20
C PRO A 179 6.08 3.41 -8.36
N THR A 180 5.40 3.28 -7.23
CA THR A 180 3.96 3.02 -7.13
C THR A 180 3.22 4.34 -6.86
N THR A 181 3.12 4.73 -5.63
CA THR A 181 2.52 6.02 -5.24
C THR A 181 3.42 7.20 -5.57
N GLY A 182 4.74 7.04 -5.47
CA GLY A 182 5.74 8.03 -5.86
C GLY A 182 5.80 8.30 -7.37
N ARG A 183 5.10 7.50 -8.20
CA ARG A 183 4.99 7.78 -9.64
C ARG A 183 4.39 9.16 -9.95
N VAL A 184 3.59 9.71 -9.08
CA VAL A 184 3.10 11.09 -9.24
C VAL A 184 4.25 12.10 -9.23
N ILE A 185 5.25 11.89 -8.38
CA ILE A 185 6.44 12.75 -8.28
C ILE A 185 7.31 12.59 -9.53
N THR A 186 7.63 11.35 -9.91
CA THR A 186 8.48 11.09 -11.09
C THR A 186 7.81 11.52 -12.38
N ALA A 187 6.49 11.34 -12.51
CA ALA A 187 5.76 11.75 -13.71
C ALA A 187 5.66 13.29 -13.85
N ILE A 188 5.58 14.04 -12.75
CA ILE A 188 5.65 15.51 -12.78
C ILE A 188 7.08 15.93 -13.10
N GLY A 189 8.09 15.38 -12.45
CA GLY A 189 9.50 15.70 -12.67
C GLY A 189 9.96 15.45 -14.11
N ASN A 190 9.46 14.39 -14.73
CA ASN A 190 9.76 14.04 -16.14
C ASN A 190 8.86 14.79 -17.15
N GLY A 191 7.94 15.66 -16.70
CA GLY A 191 7.00 16.35 -17.59
C GLY A 191 5.93 15.44 -18.23
N GLU A 192 5.77 14.21 -17.73
CA GLU A 192 4.80 13.22 -18.24
C GLU A 192 3.38 13.49 -17.74
N MET A 193 3.26 14.02 -16.51
CA MET A 193 1.97 14.35 -15.89
C MET A 193 1.63 15.82 -16.07
N THR A 194 0.98 16.15 -17.18
CA THR A 194 0.51 17.50 -17.47
C THR A 194 -0.91 17.78 -16.97
N HIS A 195 -1.65 16.74 -16.62
CA HIS A 195 -3.02 16.85 -16.13
C HIS A 195 -3.28 15.88 -14.96
N TYR A 196 -4.23 16.25 -14.10
CA TYR A 196 -4.68 15.39 -13.01
C TYR A 196 -6.22 15.27 -12.99
N VAL A 197 -6.70 14.16 -12.45
CA VAL A 197 -8.14 13.98 -12.13
C VAL A 197 -8.36 14.44 -10.70
N ALA A 198 -9.39 15.27 -10.48
CA ALA A 198 -9.75 15.75 -9.16
C ALA A 198 -10.09 14.58 -8.21
N GLY A 199 -9.70 14.71 -6.96
CA GLY A 199 -9.96 13.71 -5.93
C GLY A 199 -9.22 14.01 -4.63
N GLN A 200 -9.67 13.38 -3.57
CA GLN A 200 -9.15 13.53 -2.23
C GLN A 200 -8.05 12.52 -1.93
N ARG A 201 -7.10 12.90 -1.09
CA ARG A 201 -6.02 12.02 -0.63
C ARG A 201 -5.79 12.22 0.86
N ASN A 202 -5.37 11.15 1.50
CA ASN A 202 -4.62 11.23 2.74
C ASN A 202 -3.20 10.80 2.41
N VAL A 203 -2.23 11.68 2.55
CA VAL A 203 -0.80 11.42 2.28
C VAL A 203 -0.07 11.24 3.58
N ILE A 204 0.68 10.15 3.69
CA ILE A 204 1.49 9.83 4.86
C ILE A 204 2.94 9.58 4.45
N ASP A 205 3.87 10.03 5.29
CA ASP A 205 5.30 9.72 5.15
C ASP A 205 5.58 8.22 5.29
N ALA A 206 6.45 7.68 4.45
CA ALA A 206 6.74 6.25 4.38
C ALA A 206 7.37 5.71 5.69
N ALA A 207 8.25 6.48 6.33
CA ALA A 207 8.83 6.08 7.60
C ALA A 207 7.78 6.08 8.72
N GLU A 208 6.89 7.07 8.74
CA GLU A 208 5.79 7.10 9.69
C GLU A 208 4.78 5.98 9.45
N ALA A 209 4.47 5.67 8.19
CA ALA A 209 3.63 4.53 7.85
C ALA A 209 4.24 3.22 8.38
N GLY A 210 5.55 3.01 8.18
CA GLY A 210 6.28 1.85 8.73
C GLY A 210 6.20 1.77 10.25
N ARG A 211 6.39 2.90 10.94
CA ARG A 211 6.23 3.00 12.41
C ARG A 211 4.79 2.68 12.84
N GLY A 212 3.81 3.23 12.15
CA GLY A 212 2.40 2.96 12.43
C GLY A 212 2.02 1.48 12.26
N LEU A 213 2.57 0.80 11.24
CA LEU A 213 2.39 -0.64 11.04
C LEU A 213 2.96 -1.44 12.21
N LEU A 214 4.16 -1.09 12.71
CA LEU A 214 4.73 -1.75 13.89
C LEU A 214 3.86 -1.52 15.13
N MET A 215 3.43 -0.29 15.39
CA MET A 215 2.55 0.02 16.51
C MET A 215 1.21 -0.74 16.42
N ALA A 216 0.64 -0.88 15.22
CA ALA A 216 -0.57 -1.67 15.01
C ALA A 216 -0.32 -3.17 15.25
N LEU A 217 0.83 -3.72 14.84
CA LEU A 217 1.23 -5.09 15.16
C LEU A 217 1.28 -5.29 16.67
N GLU A 218 1.90 -4.38 17.42
CA GLU A 218 2.16 -4.53 18.85
C GLU A 218 0.93 -4.27 19.74
N ARG A 219 0.14 -3.25 19.41
CA ARG A 219 -0.91 -2.70 20.27
C ARG A 219 -2.31 -2.85 19.73
N GLY A 220 -2.44 -3.09 18.42
CA GLY A 220 -3.75 -3.17 17.77
C GLY A 220 -4.60 -4.32 18.34
N ARG A 221 -5.90 -4.09 18.47
CA ARG A 221 -6.85 -5.14 18.86
C ARG A 221 -7.07 -6.12 17.72
N ILE A 222 -7.12 -7.40 18.02
CA ILE A 222 -7.35 -8.46 17.04
C ILE A 222 -8.70 -8.23 16.35
N GLY A 223 -8.72 -8.37 15.02
CA GLY A 223 -9.90 -8.18 14.18
C GLY A 223 -10.17 -6.72 13.81
N GLU A 224 -9.43 -5.76 14.37
CA GLU A 224 -9.65 -4.35 14.15
C GLU A 224 -8.81 -3.77 13.01
N ARG A 225 -9.36 -2.76 12.35
CA ARG A 225 -8.67 -1.90 11.39
C ARG A 225 -8.11 -0.67 12.09
N TYR A 226 -6.99 -0.17 11.60
CA TYR A 226 -6.37 1.10 12.02
C TYR A 226 -5.94 1.89 10.80
N LEU A 227 -6.53 3.08 10.62
CA LEU A 227 -6.13 4.03 9.60
C LEU A 227 -4.86 4.77 10.05
N LEU A 228 -3.76 4.54 9.33
CA LEU A 228 -2.50 5.23 9.57
C LEU A 228 -2.47 6.46 8.64
N THR A 229 -2.82 7.61 9.22
CA THR A 229 -3.08 8.83 8.45
C THR A 229 -1.99 9.87 8.62
N GLY A 230 -1.77 10.66 7.55
CA GLY A 230 -0.99 11.88 7.55
C GLY A 230 -1.86 13.09 7.18
N HIS A 231 -1.58 13.73 6.05
CA HIS A 231 -2.22 14.95 5.59
C HIS A 231 -3.41 14.65 4.67
N ASN A 232 -4.58 15.19 4.99
CA ASN A 232 -5.73 15.22 4.10
C ASN A 232 -5.62 16.42 3.15
N LEU A 233 -5.52 16.17 1.84
CA LEU A 233 -5.43 17.23 0.83
C LEU A 233 -6.07 16.81 -0.50
N GLU A 234 -6.46 17.80 -1.28
CA GLU A 234 -6.96 17.58 -2.63
C GLU A 234 -5.79 17.24 -3.58
N MET A 235 -6.09 16.49 -4.63
CA MET A 235 -5.10 16.13 -5.65
C MET A 235 -4.50 17.37 -6.33
N ALA A 236 -5.29 18.44 -6.45
CA ALA A 236 -4.85 19.75 -6.95
C ALA A 236 -3.69 20.33 -6.13
N ASP A 237 -3.84 20.32 -4.80
CA ASP A 237 -2.83 20.88 -3.89
C ASP A 237 -1.57 19.99 -3.87
N LEU A 238 -1.75 18.68 -3.87
CA LEU A 238 -0.63 17.72 -3.91
C LEU A 238 0.21 17.92 -5.19
N THR A 239 -0.44 17.91 -6.36
CA THR A 239 0.29 18.03 -7.64
C THR A 239 0.92 19.41 -7.82
N ARG A 240 0.24 20.47 -7.40
CA ARG A 240 0.80 21.82 -7.38
C ARG A 240 2.04 21.89 -6.50
N ARG A 241 1.96 21.35 -5.27
CA ARG A 241 3.10 21.39 -4.33
C ARG A 241 4.30 20.60 -4.84
N ILE A 242 4.08 19.41 -5.41
CA ILE A 242 5.14 18.62 -6.05
C ILE A 242 5.79 19.41 -7.19
N ALA A 243 4.99 20.01 -8.06
CA ALA A 243 5.49 20.80 -9.18
C ALA A 243 6.32 22.01 -8.72
N GLU A 244 5.87 22.74 -7.68
CA GLU A 244 6.62 23.86 -7.07
C GLU A 244 7.99 23.39 -6.56
N LEU A 245 8.06 22.29 -5.82
CA LEU A 245 9.30 21.74 -5.27
C LEU A 245 10.26 21.26 -6.36
N LEU A 246 9.74 20.78 -7.49
CA LEU A 246 10.52 20.34 -8.65
C LEU A 246 10.87 21.45 -9.63
N GLY A 247 10.34 22.67 -9.45
CA GLY A 247 10.49 23.75 -10.42
C GLY A 247 9.81 23.47 -11.78
N GLN A 248 8.75 22.64 -11.78
CA GLN A 248 8.02 22.22 -12.96
C GLN A 248 6.66 22.96 -13.08
N PRO A 249 6.10 23.09 -14.30
CA PRO A 249 4.75 23.59 -14.47
C PRO A 249 3.72 22.72 -13.72
N ALA A 250 2.79 23.36 -13.00
CA ALA A 250 1.75 22.65 -12.28
C ALA A 250 0.78 21.95 -13.25
N PRO A 251 0.50 20.65 -13.05
CA PRO A 251 -0.51 19.92 -13.84
C PRO A 251 -1.88 20.61 -13.79
N GLN A 252 -2.62 20.56 -14.90
CA GLN A 252 -3.93 21.18 -15.02
C GLN A 252 -5.06 20.20 -14.69
N PRO A 253 -6.22 20.64 -14.21
CA PRO A 253 -7.34 19.75 -13.97
C PRO A 253 -7.87 19.15 -15.27
N MET A 254 -8.21 17.85 -15.25
CA MET A 254 -8.84 17.13 -16.34
C MET A 254 -10.22 16.65 -15.92
N SER A 255 -11.20 16.84 -16.81
CA SER A 255 -12.54 16.31 -16.55
C SER A 255 -12.57 14.78 -16.60
N MET A 256 -13.47 14.18 -15.83
CA MET A 256 -13.66 12.72 -15.83
C MET A 256 -14.02 12.17 -17.22
N ALA A 257 -14.78 12.95 -18.01
CA ALA A 257 -15.14 12.55 -19.38
C ALA A 257 -13.89 12.48 -20.28
N MET A 258 -12.99 13.47 -20.18
CA MET A 258 -11.74 13.48 -20.93
C MET A 258 -10.83 12.32 -20.49
N ALA A 259 -10.69 12.08 -19.18
CA ALA A 259 -9.90 10.96 -18.66
C ALA A 259 -10.38 9.60 -19.22
N ARG A 260 -11.70 9.36 -19.22
CA ARG A 260 -12.30 8.14 -19.78
C ARG A 260 -12.09 8.01 -21.31
N ALA A 261 -12.17 9.12 -22.03
CA ALA A 261 -11.90 9.13 -23.46
C ALA A 261 -10.45 8.73 -23.75
N LEU A 262 -9.47 9.30 -23.02
CA LEU A 262 -8.06 8.95 -23.15
C LEU A 262 -7.78 7.49 -22.78
N ALA A 263 -8.39 6.96 -21.73
CA ALA A 263 -8.26 5.54 -21.36
C ALA A 263 -8.82 4.62 -22.44
N THR A 264 -9.92 5.01 -23.09
CA THR A 264 -10.52 4.25 -24.20
C THR A 264 -9.59 4.23 -25.43
N LEU A 265 -9.03 5.38 -25.78
CA LEU A 265 -8.02 5.47 -26.87
C LEU A 265 -6.77 4.67 -26.52
N GLY A 266 -6.30 4.71 -25.29
CA GLY A 266 -5.18 3.92 -24.80
C GLY A 266 -5.43 2.41 -24.96
N ARG A 267 -6.63 1.92 -24.63
CA ARG A 267 -7.01 0.51 -24.84
C ARG A 267 -7.02 0.10 -26.32
N LEU A 268 -7.53 0.97 -27.19
CA LEU A 268 -7.49 0.72 -28.64
C LEU A 268 -6.05 0.62 -29.14
N ARG A 269 -5.20 1.55 -28.71
CA ARG A 269 -3.77 1.52 -29.07
C ARG A 269 -3.07 0.26 -28.55
N TYR A 270 -3.36 -0.16 -27.32
CA TYR A 270 -2.82 -1.40 -26.73
C TYR A 270 -3.14 -2.63 -27.58
N ARG A 271 -4.36 -2.74 -28.13
CA ARG A 271 -4.74 -3.86 -29.01
C ARG A 271 -3.91 -3.94 -30.29
N VAL A 272 -3.37 -2.82 -30.75
CA VAL A 272 -2.59 -2.73 -32.00
C VAL A 272 -1.09 -2.78 -31.71
N SER A 273 -0.61 -2.08 -30.68
CA SER A 273 0.83 -1.91 -30.41
C SER A 273 1.37 -2.81 -29.30
N GLY A 274 0.51 -3.43 -28.48
CA GLY A 274 0.92 -4.19 -27.29
C GLY A 274 1.50 -3.32 -26.16
N GLN A 275 1.54 -1.98 -26.30
CA GLN A 275 2.04 -1.07 -25.27
C GLN A 275 0.95 -0.75 -24.26
N LEU A 276 1.22 -1.01 -22.97
CA LEU A 276 0.29 -0.71 -21.90
C LEU A 276 -0.04 0.79 -21.87
N PRO A 277 -1.33 1.17 -21.74
CA PRO A 277 -1.71 2.57 -21.66
C PRO A 277 -1.22 3.18 -20.33
N LEU A 278 -0.79 4.44 -20.38
CA LEU A 278 -0.43 5.22 -19.19
C LEU A 278 -1.64 5.48 -18.28
N LEU A 279 -2.83 5.55 -18.87
CA LEU A 279 -4.09 5.79 -18.20
C LEU A 279 -5.07 4.66 -18.59
N ASP A 280 -5.47 3.85 -17.63
CA ASP A 280 -6.50 2.84 -17.76
C ASP A 280 -7.67 3.12 -16.79
N GLU A 281 -8.72 2.32 -16.85
CA GLU A 281 -9.89 2.49 -15.97
C GLU A 281 -9.54 2.34 -14.49
N THR A 282 -8.59 1.45 -14.16
CA THR A 282 -8.11 1.26 -12.81
C THR A 282 -7.37 2.50 -12.31
N ALA A 283 -6.48 3.07 -13.13
CA ALA A 283 -5.79 4.31 -12.79
C ALA A 283 -6.76 5.46 -12.57
N ILE A 284 -7.78 5.60 -13.44
CA ILE A 284 -8.84 6.62 -13.26
C ILE A 284 -9.62 6.39 -11.97
N GLU A 285 -10.03 5.15 -11.68
CA GLU A 285 -10.75 4.84 -10.44
C GLU A 285 -9.87 5.13 -9.21
N VAL A 286 -8.61 4.75 -9.23
CA VAL A 286 -7.66 5.05 -8.16
C VAL A 286 -7.47 6.55 -8.02
N MET A 287 -7.30 7.30 -9.11
CA MET A 287 -7.16 8.75 -9.06
C MET A 287 -8.42 9.46 -8.55
N ALA A 288 -9.60 9.05 -8.99
CA ALA A 288 -10.87 9.63 -8.55
C ALA A 288 -11.38 9.06 -7.23
N GLY A 289 -10.96 7.86 -6.88
CA GLY A 289 -11.52 7.03 -5.80
C GLY A 289 -10.98 7.34 -4.40
N GLY A 290 -9.97 8.18 -4.25
CA GLY A 290 -9.41 8.54 -2.95
C GLY A 290 -10.38 9.30 -2.05
N GLN A 291 -10.09 9.35 -0.75
CA GLN A 291 -10.90 10.04 0.24
C GLN A 291 -10.01 10.61 1.35
N PHE A 292 -10.50 11.59 2.08
CA PHE A 292 -9.92 11.99 3.36
C PHE A 292 -10.12 10.88 4.38
N LEU A 293 -9.19 10.74 5.31
CA LEU A 293 -9.23 9.69 6.32
C LEU A 293 -9.16 10.31 7.73
N ASP A 294 -9.88 9.70 8.66
CA ASP A 294 -9.86 10.04 10.09
C ASP A 294 -8.98 9.05 10.86
N GLY A 295 -7.83 9.50 11.31
CA GLY A 295 -6.87 8.69 12.10
C GLY A 295 -7.11 8.68 13.61
N ARG A 296 -8.28 9.10 14.07
CA ARG A 296 -8.58 9.25 15.50
C ARG A 296 -8.39 7.95 16.26
N LYS A 297 -8.90 6.84 15.75
CA LYS A 297 -8.78 5.52 16.39
C LYS A 297 -7.32 5.09 16.56
N ALA A 298 -6.47 5.25 15.54
CA ALA A 298 -5.05 4.94 15.65
C ALA A 298 -4.35 5.81 16.70
N ARG A 299 -4.75 7.08 16.84
CA ARG A 299 -4.24 7.98 17.87
C ARG A 299 -4.63 7.54 19.27
N GLU A 300 -5.90 7.22 19.47
CA GLU A 300 -6.46 6.88 20.79
C GLU A 300 -5.99 5.50 21.26
N GLU A 301 -5.99 4.49 20.38
CA GLU A 301 -5.72 3.12 20.77
C GLU A 301 -4.26 2.70 20.61
N LEU A 302 -3.53 3.25 19.62
CA LEU A 302 -2.14 2.92 19.37
C LEU A 302 -1.17 4.00 19.89
N GLY A 303 -1.64 5.24 20.08
CA GLY A 303 -0.80 6.41 20.29
C GLY A 303 -0.11 6.87 18.99
N PHE A 304 -0.64 6.45 17.82
CA PHE A 304 -0.07 6.79 16.53
C PHE A 304 -0.67 8.09 15.98
N PHE A 305 0.19 9.01 15.61
CA PHE A 305 -0.13 10.19 14.81
C PHE A 305 1.08 10.58 13.95
N SER A 306 0.82 11.18 12.81
CA SER A 306 1.86 11.71 11.92
C SER A 306 2.32 13.08 12.41
N THR A 307 3.64 13.29 12.43
CA THR A 307 4.28 14.55 12.81
C THR A 307 5.12 15.16 11.70
N THR A 308 5.39 14.40 10.63
CA THR A 308 6.21 14.84 9.51
C THR A 308 5.42 15.82 8.66
N ALA A 309 5.99 16.99 8.38
CA ALA A 309 5.39 17.93 7.46
C ALA A 309 5.29 17.35 6.03
N LEU A 310 4.29 17.78 5.27
CA LEU A 310 4.10 17.32 3.90
C LEU A 310 5.33 17.59 3.04
N ASP A 311 5.90 18.78 3.15
CA ASP A 311 7.07 19.17 2.39
C ASP A 311 8.28 18.30 2.68
N ASP A 312 8.52 17.95 3.94
CA ASP A 312 9.61 17.04 4.32
C ASP A 312 9.45 15.65 3.72
N THR A 313 8.20 15.18 3.66
CA THR A 313 7.86 13.91 2.99
C THR A 313 8.14 13.96 1.50
N LEU A 314 7.69 15.05 0.85
CA LEU A 314 7.89 15.24 -0.59
C LEU A 314 9.36 15.42 -0.95
N LEU A 315 10.10 16.25 -0.20
CA LEU A 315 11.53 16.49 -0.43
C LEU A 315 12.34 15.21 -0.29
N ARG A 316 12.10 14.38 0.73
CA ARG A 316 12.79 13.08 0.87
C ARG A 316 12.59 12.17 -0.34
N ALA A 317 11.38 12.14 -0.89
CA ALA A 317 11.10 11.36 -2.10
C ALA A 317 11.77 11.99 -3.32
N ILE A 318 11.67 13.32 -3.48
CA ILE A 318 12.26 14.09 -4.59
C ILE A 318 13.78 13.91 -4.62
N ASP A 319 14.45 14.00 -3.49
CA ASP A 319 15.91 13.83 -3.37
C ASP A 319 16.36 12.40 -3.66
N TRP A 320 15.52 11.41 -3.34
CA TRP A 320 15.86 10.00 -3.53
C TRP A 320 15.74 9.53 -4.99
N PHE A 321 14.76 10.01 -5.75
CA PHE A 321 14.48 9.53 -7.10
C PHE A 321 15.59 9.78 -8.12
N PRO A 322 16.27 10.94 -8.16
CA PRO A 322 17.37 11.20 -9.09
C PRO A 322 18.53 10.24 -8.90
N ASP A 323 18.94 10.01 -7.66
CA ASP A 323 20.06 9.11 -7.32
C ASP A 323 19.81 7.66 -7.72
N ASN A 324 18.56 7.30 -7.97
CA ASN A 324 18.14 5.97 -8.39
C ASN A 324 17.67 5.90 -9.86
N GLY A 325 17.92 6.96 -10.64
CA GLY A 325 17.70 6.99 -12.10
C GLY A 325 16.23 7.07 -12.52
N TYR A 326 15.36 7.65 -11.69
CA TYR A 326 13.93 7.81 -12.00
C TYR A 326 13.58 9.15 -12.64
N PHE A 327 14.50 10.10 -12.69
CA PHE A 327 14.34 11.32 -13.47
C PHE A 327 15.12 11.22 -14.77
N ASN A 328 14.53 11.75 -15.84
CA ASN A 328 15.22 11.89 -17.13
C ASN A 328 16.36 12.90 -16.97
N ALA A 329 17.53 12.58 -17.51
CA ALA A 329 18.69 13.47 -17.51
C ALA A 329 18.46 14.67 -18.43
#